data_a7feaf86aa10e37017eb374186981267
#
_entry.id   a7feaf86aa10e37017eb374186981267
#
_cell.length_a   1.000
_cell.length_b   1.000
_cell.length_c   1.000
_cell.angle_alpha   90.00
_cell.angle_beta   90.00
_cell.angle_gamma   90.00
#
_symmetry.space_group_name_H-M   'P 1'
#
loop_
_entity.id
_entity.type
_entity.pdbx_description
1 polymer ?
#
loop_
_entity_poly.entity_id
_entity_poly.type
_entity_poly.pdbx_seq_one_letter_code
_entity_poly.pdbx_strand_id
1 'polypeptide(L)'
;MISRIGPWLLAPAFLCLAVAAVMVPLKSDAAPYAFLFDRTEARNEQQRTLHAIVEDSGLSRAELQPLLSRLLPLETQLPVAVFVARESGQAIAEVVELRKSERHWLAVFKKTGLKPKVLFGGVDGKAPEPYKAAWIEYRMKREPELTDEQVRELVMLQLAHRVSGQSVADLAHDAARGKTPEQVLSRPRRGEVGGQRLPDRGAHQGRYANE
;
A
#
# COMPACT_ATOMS: atom_id res chain seq x y z
N MET A 1 82.26 40.88 -26.49
CA MET A 1 81.27 41.82 -27.02
C MET A 1 79.90 41.31 -26.47
N ILE A 2 79.54 41.75 -25.40
CA ILE A 2 78.54 42.71 -24.89
C ILE A 2 77.29 42.77 -25.76
N SER A 3 76.15 42.23 -25.24
CA SER A 3 74.90 43.00 -25.27
C SER A 3 73.88 42.42 -24.24
N ARG A 4 73.52 43.28 -23.34
CA ARG A 4 72.42 43.11 -22.32
C ARG A 4 71.10 43.35 -23.00
N ILE A 5 70.10 42.57 -22.70
CA ILE A 5 68.71 43.00 -22.85
C ILE A 5 67.96 42.51 -21.61
N GLY A 6 67.29 43.45 -20.99
CA GLY A 6 66.71 43.33 -19.65
C GLY A 6 65.33 42.56 -19.54
N PRO A 7 64.84 42.38 -18.32
CA PRO A 7 63.64 41.57 -18.04
C PRO A 7 62.39 42.42 -18.21
N TRP A 8 61.47 41.97 -19.01
CA TRP A 8 60.09 42.46 -19.05
C TRP A 8 59.22 41.71 -18.08
N LEU A 9 58.85 42.40 -17.03
CA LEU A 9 57.79 42.00 -16.07
C LEU A 9 56.45 42.05 -16.78
N LEU A 10 55.86 40.85 -17.02
CA LEU A 10 54.45 40.71 -17.39
C LEU A 10 53.74 40.16 -16.20
N ALA A 11 52.93 40.97 -15.54
CA ALA A 11 52.01 40.60 -14.47
C ALA A 11 50.82 39.81 -15.08
N PRO A 12 50.48 38.64 -14.53
CA PRO A 12 49.24 37.97 -14.93
C PRO A 12 48.04 38.62 -14.20
N ALA A 13 47.16 39.24 -14.97
CA ALA A 13 45.86 39.67 -14.50
C ALA A 13 45.01 38.43 -14.24
N PHE A 14 44.81 38.13 -12.96
CA PHE A 14 43.83 37.09 -12.53
C PHE A 14 42.42 37.61 -12.80
N LEU A 15 41.82 37.12 -13.87
CA LEU A 15 40.39 37.27 -14.17
C LEU A 15 39.61 36.30 -13.31
N CYS A 16 39.12 36.75 -12.15
CA CYS A 16 38.17 35.97 -11.33
C CYS A 16 36.82 35.89 -12.04
N LEU A 17 36.60 34.83 -12.80
CA LEU A 17 35.28 34.48 -13.31
C LEU A 17 34.46 33.92 -12.13
N ALA A 18 33.58 34.71 -11.52
CA ALA A 18 32.59 34.29 -10.57
C ALA A 18 31.54 33.47 -11.35
N VAL A 19 31.67 32.14 -11.33
CA VAL A 19 30.62 31.24 -11.79
C VAL A 19 29.53 31.28 -10.74
N ALA A 20 28.49 32.10 -10.95
CA ALA A 20 27.26 32.02 -10.20
C ALA A 20 26.62 30.65 -10.56
N ALA A 21 26.82 29.66 -9.70
CA ALA A 21 26.08 28.40 -9.75
C ALA A 21 24.59 28.71 -9.51
N VAL A 22 23.84 28.84 -10.60
CA VAL A 22 22.38 28.83 -10.55
C VAL A 22 22.00 27.44 -10.04
N MET A 23 21.75 27.34 -8.73
CA MET A 23 21.07 26.18 -8.16
C MET A 23 19.65 26.15 -8.72
N VAL A 24 19.48 25.55 -9.89
CA VAL A 24 18.19 25.10 -10.34
C VAL A 24 17.75 24.08 -9.29
N PRO A 25 16.63 24.31 -8.55
CA PRO A 25 16.12 23.27 -7.68
C PRO A 25 15.84 22.09 -8.58
N LEU A 26 16.64 21.03 -8.46
CA LEU A 26 16.30 19.72 -8.99
C LEU A 26 14.92 19.44 -8.40
N LYS A 27 13.87 19.50 -9.26
CA LYS A 27 12.59 18.89 -8.93
C LYS A 27 12.97 17.50 -8.47
N SER A 28 12.81 17.24 -7.18
CA SER A 28 12.90 15.90 -6.62
C SER A 28 11.92 15.08 -7.45
N ASP A 29 12.42 14.28 -8.38
CA ASP A 29 11.62 13.27 -9.05
C ASP A 29 11.14 12.38 -7.91
N ALA A 30 9.92 12.65 -7.45
CA ALA A 30 9.28 11.84 -6.43
C ALA A 30 9.39 10.40 -6.91
N ALA A 31 10.05 9.56 -6.13
CA ALA A 31 10.26 8.16 -6.52
C ALA A 31 8.91 7.61 -7.00
N PRO A 32 8.85 6.88 -8.13
CA PRO A 32 7.60 6.58 -8.85
C PRO A 32 6.48 5.95 -8.00
N TYR A 33 6.81 5.53 -6.78
CA TYR A 33 5.89 4.90 -5.83
C TYR A 33 5.87 5.59 -4.46
N ALA A 34 6.23 6.88 -4.38
CA ALA A 34 6.24 7.65 -3.13
C ALA A 34 4.87 7.63 -2.44
N PHE A 35 3.78 7.63 -3.21
CA PHE A 35 2.41 7.58 -2.73
C PHE A 35 2.09 6.35 -1.87
N LEU A 36 2.82 5.26 -1.98
CA LEU A 36 2.63 4.08 -1.12
C LEU A 36 3.01 4.34 0.34
N PHE A 37 3.89 5.30 0.58
CA PHE A 37 4.48 5.59 1.90
C PHE A 37 4.17 7.01 2.39
N ASP A 38 3.62 7.84 1.53
CA ASP A 38 3.20 9.20 1.85
C ASP A 38 1.86 9.50 1.19
N ARG A 39 0.83 9.65 2.02
CA ARG A 39 -0.54 9.91 1.56
C ARG A 39 -0.67 11.20 0.76
N THR A 40 0.15 12.20 1.04
CA THR A 40 0.12 13.48 0.34
C THR A 40 0.52 13.37 -1.13
N GLU A 41 1.28 12.32 -1.47
CA GLU A 41 1.67 12.00 -2.83
C GLU A 41 0.61 11.18 -3.60
N ALA A 42 -0.43 10.70 -2.93
CA ALA A 42 -1.51 9.91 -3.53
C ALA A 42 -2.54 10.83 -4.22
N ARG A 43 -2.45 10.95 -5.55
CA ARG A 43 -3.20 11.91 -6.37
C ARG A 43 -4.60 11.45 -6.78
N ASN A 44 -4.84 10.14 -6.81
CA ASN A 44 -6.11 9.56 -7.22
C ASN A 44 -6.60 8.52 -6.21
N GLU A 45 -7.83 8.04 -6.40
CA GLU A 45 -8.47 7.06 -5.52
C GLU A 45 -7.67 5.76 -5.42
N GLN A 46 -7.19 5.26 -6.54
CA GLN A 46 -6.42 4.02 -6.61
C GLN A 46 -5.11 4.11 -5.81
N GLN A 47 -4.37 5.22 -5.93
CA GLN A 47 -3.16 5.45 -5.16
C GLN A 47 -3.45 5.55 -3.65
N ARG A 48 -4.56 6.24 -3.28
CA ARG A 48 -4.99 6.29 -1.87
C ARG A 48 -5.37 4.93 -1.32
N THR A 49 -6.02 4.09 -2.13
CA THR A 49 -6.33 2.70 -1.78
C THR A 49 -5.08 1.89 -1.51
N LEU A 50 -4.11 1.93 -2.43
CA LEU A 50 -2.84 1.21 -2.26
C LEU A 50 -2.04 1.72 -1.05
N HIS A 51 -2.02 3.04 -0.83
CA HIS A 51 -1.43 3.63 0.36
C HIS A 51 -2.07 3.07 1.64
N ALA A 52 -3.40 3.09 1.73
CA ALA A 52 -4.12 2.58 2.91
C ALA A 52 -3.83 1.09 3.19
N ILE A 53 -3.68 0.28 2.15
CA ILE A 53 -3.31 -1.14 2.26
C ILE A 53 -1.89 -1.30 2.82
N VAL A 54 -0.93 -0.54 2.29
CA VAL A 54 0.46 -0.58 2.76
C VAL A 54 0.57 -0.09 4.20
N GLU A 55 -0.09 1.02 4.51
CA GLU A 55 -0.16 1.58 5.87
C GLU A 55 -0.75 0.58 6.88
N ASP A 56 -1.90 -0.07 6.53
CA ASP A 56 -2.54 -1.07 7.40
C ASP A 56 -1.66 -2.31 7.60
N SER A 57 -0.86 -2.67 6.60
CA SER A 57 0.04 -3.82 6.68
C SER A 57 1.23 -3.60 7.61
N GLY A 58 1.61 -2.36 7.83
CA GLY A 58 2.82 -2.00 8.58
C GLY A 58 4.13 -2.26 7.81
N LEU A 59 4.06 -2.58 6.52
CA LEU A 59 5.24 -2.80 5.69
C LEU A 59 6.05 -1.52 5.52
N SER A 60 7.33 -1.61 5.81
CA SER A 60 8.27 -0.50 5.62
C SER A 60 8.62 -0.30 4.13
N ARG A 61 9.10 0.92 3.82
CA ARG A 61 9.63 1.21 2.50
C ARG A 61 10.79 0.28 2.12
N ALA A 62 11.67 -0.04 3.06
CA ALA A 62 12.82 -0.91 2.83
C ALA A 62 12.42 -2.32 2.41
N GLU A 63 11.33 -2.85 2.98
CA GLU A 63 10.81 -4.18 2.63
C GLU A 63 10.09 -4.20 1.28
N LEU A 64 9.30 -3.18 0.98
CA LEU A 64 8.42 -3.20 -0.17
C LEU A 64 9.07 -2.65 -1.45
N GLN A 65 9.85 -1.58 -1.37
CA GLN A 65 10.41 -0.90 -2.54
C GLN A 65 11.20 -1.81 -3.50
N PRO A 66 12.02 -2.78 -3.04
CA PRO A 66 12.74 -3.70 -3.93
C PRO A 66 11.83 -4.66 -4.71
N LEU A 67 10.59 -4.82 -4.25
CA LEU A 67 9.63 -5.79 -4.80
C LEU A 67 8.63 -5.15 -5.79
N LEU A 68 8.50 -3.81 -5.81
CA LEU A 68 7.45 -3.13 -6.56
C LEU A 68 7.48 -3.43 -8.06
N SER A 69 8.66 -3.55 -8.66
CA SER A 69 8.80 -3.91 -10.08
C SER A 69 8.29 -5.31 -10.42
N ARG A 70 8.20 -6.19 -9.42
CA ARG A 70 7.73 -7.57 -9.56
C ARG A 70 6.24 -7.72 -9.27
N LEU A 71 5.63 -6.70 -8.69
CA LEU A 71 4.22 -6.65 -8.32
C LEU A 71 3.38 -5.86 -9.32
N LEU A 72 3.84 -5.74 -10.55
CA LEU A 72 3.08 -5.03 -11.60
C LEU A 72 2.03 -5.94 -12.26
N PRO A 73 0.83 -5.43 -12.55
CA PRO A 73 0.30 -4.11 -12.15
C PRO A 73 0.01 -4.05 -10.64
N LEU A 74 0.40 -2.94 -9.98
CA LEU A 74 0.31 -2.82 -8.51
C LEU A 74 -1.11 -3.00 -7.99
N GLU A 75 -2.11 -2.48 -8.71
CA GLU A 75 -3.51 -2.49 -8.32
C GLU A 75 -4.09 -3.91 -8.17
N THR A 76 -3.54 -4.85 -8.90
CA THR A 76 -4.02 -6.24 -8.89
C THR A 76 -3.14 -7.15 -8.05
N GLN A 77 -1.83 -6.91 -8.02
CA GLN A 77 -0.88 -7.82 -7.38
C GLN A 77 -0.61 -7.44 -5.92
N LEU A 78 -0.40 -6.15 -5.63
CA LEU A 78 0.00 -5.70 -4.30
C LEU A 78 -1.04 -6.01 -3.21
N PRO A 79 -2.36 -5.77 -3.39
CA PRO A 79 -3.35 -6.09 -2.36
C PRO A 79 -3.31 -7.57 -1.97
N VAL A 80 -3.22 -8.47 -2.96
CA VAL A 80 -3.23 -9.91 -2.71
C VAL A 80 -1.92 -10.35 -2.06
N ALA A 81 -0.77 -9.84 -2.52
CA ALA A 81 0.53 -10.15 -1.91
C ALA A 81 0.59 -9.75 -0.44
N VAL A 82 0.13 -8.53 -0.13
CA VAL A 82 0.06 -8.00 1.26
C VAL A 82 -0.88 -8.87 2.11
N PHE A 83 -2.05 -9.21 1.60
CA PHE A 83 -3.00 -10.07 2.30
C PHE A 83 -2.40 -11.44 2.61
N VAL A 84 -1.81 -12.10 1.60
CA VAL A 84 -1.19 -13.42 1.77
C VAL A 84 -0.04 -13.36 2.77
N ALA A 85 0.86 -12.39 2.67
CA ALA A 85 1.98 -12.24 3.59
C ALA A 85 1.49 -12.12 5.04
N ARG A 86 0.48 -11.29 5.27
CA ARG A 86 -0.08 -11.07 6.60
C ARG A 86 -0.81 -12.31 7.15
N GLU A 87 -1.69 -12.92 6.37
CA GLU A 87 -2.48 -14.07 6.83
C GLU A 87 -1.64 -15.33 7.04
N SER A 88 -0.55 -15.49 6.27
CA SER A 88 0.37 -16.63 6.42
C SER A 88 1.51 -16.38 7.43
N GLY A 89 1.76 -15.12 7.79
CA GLY A 89 2.91 -14.74 8.61
C GLY A 89 4.25 -14.83 7.86
N GLN A 90 4.22 -15.02 6.55
CA GLN A 90 5.45 -15.09 5.72
C GLN A 90 5.91 -13.68 5.33
N ALA A 91 7.23 -13.52 5.10
CA ALA A 91 7.75 -12.28 4.57
C ALA A 91 7.17 -11.99 3.18
N ILE A 92 6.83 -10.73 2.89
CA ILE A 92 6.26 -10.35 1.59
C ILE A 92 7.19 -10.72 0.43
N ALA A 93 8.50 -10.71 0.63
CA ALA A 93 9.48 -11.13 -0.38
C ALA A 93 9.30 -12.60 -0.79
N GLU A 94 9.02 -13.49 0.16
CA GLU A 94 8.75 -14.90 -0.08
C GLU A 94 7.46 -15.09 -0.87
N VAL A 95 6.41 -14.36 -0.53
CA VAL A 95 5.13 -14.38 -1.25
C VAL A 95 5.30 -13.92 -2.70
N VAL A 96 6.10 -12.87 -2.93
CA VAL A 96 6.40 -12.37 -4.28
C VAL A 96 7.21 -13.40 -5.11
N GLU A 97 8.15 -14.08 -4.50
CA GLU A 97 8.88 -15.16 -5.18
C GLU A 97 7.98 -16.37 -5.50
N LEU A 98 7.08 -16.75 -4.58
CA LEU A 98 6.06 -17.76 -4.86
C LEU A 98 5.15 -17.33 -6.01
N ARG A 99 4.67 -16.08 -6.04
CA ARG A 99 3.83 -15.56 -7.12
C ARG A 99 4.52 -15.63 -8.48
N LYS A 100 5.82 -15.43 -8.54
CA LYS A 100 6.61 -15.56 -9.76
C LYS A 100 6.62 -16.98 -10.31
N SER A 101 6.64 -17.99 -9.43
CA SER A 101 6.64 -19.41 -9.81
C SER A 101 5.24 -19.95 -10.08
N GLU A 102 4.20 -19.33 -9.49
CA GLU A 102 2.83 -19.80 -9.59
C GLU A 102 2.00 -18.93 -10.53
N ARG A 103 1.20 -19.56 -11.39
CA ARG A 103 0.34 -18.85 -12.35
C ARG A 103 -0.86 -18.18 -11.70
N HIS A 104 -1.37 -18.75 -10.59
CA HIS A 104 -2.60 -18.35 -9.94
C HIS A 104 -2.40 -18.08 -8.45
N TRP A 105 -3.09 -17.08 -7.93
CA TRP A 105 -3.03 -16.73 -6.53
C TRP A 105 -3.47 -17.87 -5.59
N LEU A 106 -4.45 -18.69 -5.99
CA LEU A 106 -4.83 -19.86 -5.16
C LEU A 106 -3.68 -20.85 -4.98
N ALA A 107 -2.81 -21.00 -5.96
CA ALA A 107 -1.62 -21.85 -5.81
C ALA A 107 -0.65 -21.25 -4.79
N VAL A 108 -0.48 -19.92 -4.77
CA VAL A 108 0.30 -19.22 -3.74
C VAL A 108 -0.32 -19.44 -2.36
N PHE A 109 -1.65 -19.28 -2.20
CA PHE A 109 -2.36 -19.59 -0.95
C PHE A 109 -2.05 -21.01 -0.46
N LYS A 110 -2.15 -22.00 -1.34
CA LYS A 110 -1.87 -23.40 -1.01
C LYS A 110 -0.43 -23.61 -0.52
N LYS A 111 0.54 -23.00 -1.21
CA LYS A 111 1.97 -23.08 -0.85
C LYS A 111 2.32 -22.37 0.45
N THR A 112 1.63 -21.28 0.77
CA THR A 112 1.80 -20.57 2.05
C THR A 112 1.02 -21.21 3.20
N GLY A 113 0.32 -22.31 2.95
CA GLY A 113 -0.49 -23.03 3.96
C GLY A 113 -1.84 -22.37 4.25
N LEU A 114 -2.19 -21.30 3.53
CA LEU A 114 -3.49 -20.65 3.68
C LEU A 114 -4.60 -21.50 3.05
N LYS A 115 -5.69 -21.63 3.78
CA LYS A 115 -6.90 -22.27 3.26
C LYS A 115 -7.76 -21.22 2.56
N PRO A 116 -8.45 -21.55 1.43
CA PRO A 116 -9.37 -20.61 0.76
C PRO A 116 -10.42 -20.01 1.70
N LYS A 117 -10.74 -20.67 2.81
CA LYS A 117 -11.68 -20.17 3.83
C LYS A 117 -11.37 -18.75 4.31
N VAL A 118 -10.11 -18.33 4.34
CA VAL A 118 -9.74 -16.98 4.83
C VAL A 118 -10.30 -15.87 3.92
N LEU A 119 -10.54 -16.18 2.64
CA LEU A 119 -11.15 -15.24 1.69
C LEU A 119 -12.64 -15.03 1.95
N PHE A 120 -13.32 -16.00 2.56
CA PHE A 120 -14.77 -16.02 2.73
C PHE A 120 -15.24 -15.65 4.14
N GLY A 121 -14.35 -15.08 4.97
CA GLY A 121 -14.75 -14.59 6.29
C GLY A 121 -15.88 -13.56 6.17
N GLY A 122 -17.07 -13.86 6.70
CA GLY A 122 -18.25 -12.98 6.61
C GLY A 122 -18.97 -12.94 5.25
N VAL A 123 -18.51 -13.70 4.25
CA VAL A 123 -19.25 -13.91 2.99
C VAL A 123 -20.12 -15.14 3.12
N ASP A 124 -21.39 -15.05 2.74
CA ASP A 124 -22.36 -16.13 2.78
C ASP A 124 -23.16 -16.24 1.46
N GLY A 125 -24.12 -17.17 1.40
CA GLY A 125 -24.97 -17.37 0.23
C GLY A 125 -25.94 -16.23 -0.07
N LYS A 126 -26.04 -15.21 0.77
CA LYS A 126 -26.84 -14.00 0.56
C LYS A 126 -26.02 -12.86 -0.02
N ALA A 127 -24.69 -13.03 -0.11
CA ALA A 127 -23.85 -12.03 -0.73
C ALA A 127 -24.29 -11.77 -2.18
N PRO A 128 -24.19 -10.53 -2.68
CA PRO A 128 -24.49 -10.22 -4.08
C PRO A 128 -23.38 -10.75 -5.00
N GLU A 129 -23.64 -10.76 -6.30
CA GLU A 129 -22.59 -11.01 -7.29
C GLU A 129 -21.53 -9.87 -7.26
N PRO A 130 -20.26 -10.18 -7.52
CA PRO A 130 -19.72 -11.49 -7.93
C PRO A 130 -19.38 -12.44 -6.75
N TYR A 131 -19.50 -11.99 -5.51
CA TYR A 131 -19.08 -12.72 -4.29
C TYR A 131 -19.90 -14.01 -4.07
N LYS A 132 -21.18 -13.99 -4.46
CA LYS A 132 -22.06 -15.15 -4.38
C LYS A 132 -21.58 -16.30 -5.26
N ALA A 133 -21.18 -16.01 -6.50
CA ALA A 133 -20.67 -17.04 -7.41
C ALA A 133 -19.38 -17.68 -6.84
N ALA A 134 -18.46 -16.88 -6.33
CA ALA A 134 -17.23 -17.36 -5.70
C ALA A 134 -17.53 -18.20 -4.44
N TRP A 135 -18.52 -17.78 -3.61
CA TRP A 135 -18.94 -18.53 -2.43
C TRP A 135 -19.57 -19.86 -2.77
N ILE A 136 -20.44 -19.91 -3.80
CA ILE A 136 -21.04 -21.16 -4.28
C ILE A 136 -19.94 -22.11 -4.78
N GLU A 137 -19.01 -21.63 -5.57
CA GLU A 137 -17.86 -22.39 -6.04
C GLU A 137 -17.08 -23.02 -4.86
N TYR A 138 -16.76 -22.20 -3.84
CA TYR A 138 -16.08 -22.64 -2.62
C TYR A 138 -16.88 -23.71 -1.83
N ARG A 139 -18.22 -23.58 -1.79
CA ARG A 139 -19.09 -24.51 -1.06
C ARG A 139 -19.35 -25.82 -1.78
N MET A 140 -19.39 -25.78 -3.11
CA MET A 140 -19.73 -26.93 -3.94
C MET A 140 -18.53 -27.79 -4.27
N LYS A 141 -17.37 -27.21 -4.37
CA LYS A 141 -16.13 -27.92 -4.74
C LYS A 141 -15.23 -28.13 -3.54
N ARG A 142 -14.62 -29.31 -3.49
CA ARG A 142 -13.61 -29.63 -2.47
C ARG A 142 -12.35 -28.76 -2.63
N GLU A 143 -12.02 -28.45 -3.88
CA GLU A 143 -10.95 -27.51 -4.25
C GLU A 143 -11.58 -26.46 -5.20
N PRO A 144 -11.88 -25.25 -4.71
CA PRO A 144 -12.50 -24.22 -5.54
C PRO A 144 -11.50 -23.71 -6.59
N GLU A 145 -11.99 -23.44 -7.78
CA GLU A 145 -11.21 -22.90 -8.90
C GLU A 145 -11.53 -21.40 -9.05
N LEU A 146 -11.09 -20.57 -8.10
CA LEU A 146 -11.26 -19.13 -8.19
C LEU A 146 -10.24 -18.55 -9.17
N THR A 147 -10.70 -17.62 -10.00
CA THR A 147 -9.81 -16.82 -10.83
C THR A 147 -9.01 -15.82 -9.97
N ASP A 148 -7.89 -15.32 -10.49
CA ASP A 148 -7.10 -14.29 -9.79
C ASP A 148 -7.93 -13.02 -9.53
N GLU A 149 -8.88 -12.68 -10.41
CA GLU A 149 -9.81 -11.57 -10.20
C GLU A 149 -10.76 -11.82 -9.04
N GLN A 150 -11.38 -12.99 -8.97
CA GLN A 150 -12.24 -13.37 -7.83
C GLN A 150 -11.47 -13.37 -6.51
N VAL A 151 -10.23 -13.86 -6.52
CA VAL A 151 -9.35 -13.80 -5.34
C VAL A 151 -9.11 -12.35 -4.94
N ARG A 152 -8.77 -11.47 -5.90
CA ARG A 152 -8.54 -10.05 -5.66
C ARG A 152 -9.79 -9.37 -5.07
N GLU A 153 -10.96 -9.59 -5.64
CA GLU A 153 -12.21 -9.01 -5.15
C GLU A 153 -12.53 -9.42 -3.72
N LEU A 154 -12.37 -10.71 -3.40
CA LEU A 154 -12.55 -11.21 -2.03
C LEU A 154 -11.50 -10.62 -1.07
N VAL A 155 -10.24 -10.54 -1.49
CA VAL A 155 -9.18 -9.90 -0.71
C VAL A 155 -9.50 -8.44 -0.44
N MET A 156 -9.97 -7.69 -1.44
CA MET A 156 -10.34 -6.28 -1.28
C MET A 156 -11.47 -6.09 -0.27
N LEU A 157 -12.46 -6.98 -0.25
CA LEU A 157 -13.48 -6.99 0.81
C LEU A 157 -12.89 -7.19 2.20
N GLN A 158 -11.98 -8.16 2.37
CA GLN A 158 -11.36 -8.44 3.66
C GLN A 158 -10.48 -7.27 4.13
N LEU A 159 -9.72 -6.64 3.21
CA LEU A 159 -8.92 -5.46 3.51
C LEU A 159 -9.80 -4.27 3.89
N ALA A 160 -10.90 -4.02 3.15
CA ALA A 160 -11.84 -2.96 3.45
C ALA A 160 -12.53 -3.18 4.81
N HIS A 161 -12.93 -4.41 5.13
CA HIS A 161 -13.45 -4.78 6.45
C HIS A 161 -12.46 -4.41 7.56
N ARG A 162 -11.22 -4.80 7.41
CA ARG A 162 -10.16 -4.57 8.40
C ARG A 162 -9.90 -3.08 8.63
N VAL A 163 -9.78 -2.31 7.55
CA VAL A 163 -9.47 -0.87 7.64
C VAL A 163 -10.63 -0.04 8.14
N SER A 164 -11.87 -0.37 7.71
CA SER A 164 -13.06 0.41 8.03
C SER A 164 -13.82 -0.06 9.27
N GLY A 165 -13.66 -1.32 9.66
CA GLY A 165 -14.47 -1.98 10.70
C GLY A 165 -15.91 -2.30 10.26
N GLN A 166 -16.30 -2.01 9.00
CA GLN A 166 -17.61 -2.41 8.47
C GLN A 166 -17.68 -3.91 8.28
N SER A 167 -18.87 -4.53 8.42
CA SER A 167 -19.02 -5.96 8.18
C SER A 167 -18.74 -6.30 6.70
N VAL A 168 -18.19 -7.49 6.44
CA VAL A 168 -17.93 -7.96 5.07
C VAL A 168 -19.24 -8.04 4.26
N ALA A 169 -20.35 -8.45 4.91
CA ALA A 169 -21.67 -8.51 4.28
C ALA A 169 -22.14 -7.11 3.83
N ASP A 170 -22.03 -6.10 4.70
CA ASP A 170 -22.40 -4.73 4.34
C ASP A 170 -21.54 -4.19 3.20
N LEU A 171 -20.23 -4.45 3.24
CA LEU A 171 -19.30 -4.05 2.17
C LEU A 171 -19.66 -4.71 0.84
N ALA A 172 -20.01 -6.00 0.84
CA ALA A 172 -20.45 -6.70 -0.36
C ALA A 172 -21.74 -6.09 -0.94
N HIS A 173 -22.72 -5.79 -0.08
CA HIS A 173 -23.95 -5.11 -0.51
C HIS A 173 -23.71 -3.67 -0.97
N ASP A 174 -22.79 -2.95 -0.35
CA ASP A 174 -22.37 -1.61 -0.77
C ASP A 174 -21.73 -1.66 -2.16
N ALA A 175 -20.87 -2.66 -2.42
CA ALA A 175 -20.23 -2.87 -3.71
C ALA A 175 -21.26 -3.12 -4.84
N ALA A 176 -22.28 -3.92 -4.57
CA ALA A 176 -23.39 -4.16 -5.53
C ALA A 176 -24.19 -2.87 -5.83
N ARG A 177 -24.16 -1.88 -4.96
CA ARG A 177 -24.76 -0.55 -5.16
C ARG A 177 -23.78 0.48 -5.75
N GLY A 178 -22.60 0.03 -6.21
CA GLY A 178 -21.59 0.87 -6.83
C GLY A 178 -20.62 1.56 -5.87
N LYS A 179 -20.65 1.22 -4.56
CA LYS A 179 -19.71 1.75 -3.58
C LYS A 179 -18.64 0.70 -3.29
N THR A 180 -17.60 0.71 -4.10
CA THR A 180 -16.59 -0.33 -4.12
C THR A 180 -15.71 -0.39 -2.85
N PRO A 181 -15.10 -1.55 -2.53
CA PRO A 181 -14.13 -1.67 -1.45
C PRO A 181 -12.97 -0.67 -1.56
N GLU A 182 -12.53 -0.36 -2.79
CA GLU A 182 -11.51 0.64 -3.08
C GLU A 182 -11.92 2.02 -2.58
N GLN A 183 -13.17 2.41 -2.82
CA GLN A 183 -13.71 3.70 -2.34
C GLN A 183 -13.75 3.77 -0.81
N VAL A 184 -13.99 2.64 -0.14
CA VAL A 184 -13.96 2.57 1.33
C VAL A 184 -12.52 2.74 1.83
N LEU A 185 -11.57 2.04 1.22
CA LEU A 185 -10.14 2.09 1.57
C LEU A 185 -9.52 3.48 1.29
N SER A 186 -9.94 4.16 0.22
CA SER A 186 -9.38 5.46 -0.17
C SER A 186 -9.75 6.62 0.77
N ARG A 187 -10.75 6.43 1.66
CA ARG A 187 -11.20 7.46 2.60
C ARG A 187 -10.19 7.70 3.71
N PRO A 188 -10.08 8.94 4.21
CA PRO A 188 -9.31 9.19 5.43
C PRO A 188 -9.87 8.38 6.60
N ARG A 189 -9.01 7.81 7.41
CA ARG A 189 -9.45 7.15 8.67
C ARG A 189 -10.16 8.17 9.54
N ARG A 190 -11.25 7.76 10.22
CA ARG A 190 -11.92 8.59 11.22
C ARG A 190 -10.92 8.93 12.33
N GLY A 191 -10.40 10.14 12.34
CA GLY A 191 -9.38 10.64 13.27
C GLY A 191 -8.25 11.40 12.60
N GLU A 192 -8.06 11.25 11.27
CA GLU A 192 -7.05 12.02 10.53
C GLU A 192 -7.57 13.37 10.02
N VAL A 193 -8.91 13.58 10.02
CA VAL A 193 -9.52 14.84 9.63
C VAL A 193 -9.45 15.80 10.82
N GLY A 194 -8.36 16.54 10.88
CA GLY A 194 -8.11 17.59 11.85
C GLY A 194 -6.97 17.22 12.78
N GLY A 195 -5.79 17.80 12.56
CA GLY A 195 -4.62 17.74 13.42
C GLY A 195 -4.81 18.37 14.82
N GLN A 196 -5.94 18.09 15.47
CA GLN A 196 -6.16 18.33 16.88
C GLN A 196 -6.36 16.98 17.56
N ARG A 197 -5.26 16.44 18.13
CA ARG A 197 -5.41 15.53 19.26
C ARG A 197 -6.37 16.17 20.24
N LEU A 198 -7.59 15.63 20.33
CA LEU A 198 -8.45 15.94 21.47
C LEU A 198 -7.64 15.60 22.71
N PRO A 199 -7.47 16.56 23.66
CA PRO A 199 -6.78 16.25 24.90
C PRO A 199 -7.52 15.08 25.54
N ASP A 200 -6.73 14.09 25.92
CA ASP A 200 -7.15 12.94 26.72
C ASP A 200 -8.02 13.47 27.87
N ARG A 201 -9.31 13.21 27.82
CA ARG A 201 -10.22 13.53 28.93
C ARG A 201 -9.86 12.58 30.04
N GLY A 202 -8.88 13.06 30.79
CA GLY A 202 -8.33 12.44 31.97
C GLY A 202 -9.40 11.81 32.83
N ALA A 203 -9.04 10.65 33.32
CA ALA A 203 -9.62 9.87 34.37
C ALA A 203 -10.33 10.74 35.41
N HIS A 204 -11.68 10.78 35.39
CA HIS A 204 -12.46 11.09 36.57
C HIS A 204 -12.35 9.88 37.51
N GLN A 205 -11.34 9.92 38.37
CA GLN A 205 -11.32 9.17 39.61
C GLN A 205 -12.54 9.61 40.44
N GLY A 206 -13.61 8.85 40.36
CA GLY A 206 -14.71 8.92 41.29
C GLY A 206 -14.25 8.39 42.65
N ARG A 207 -13.93 9.32 43.55
CA ARG A 207 -13.93 9.07 45.00
C ARG A 207 -15.35 8.74 45.42
N TYR A 208 -15.62 7.51 45.76
CA TYR A 208 -16.69 7.18 46.71
C TYR A 208 -15.99 6.93 48.05
N ALA A 209 -16.03 7.98 48.89
CA ALA A 209 -15.79 7.85 50.29
C ALA A 209 -17.05 7.26 50.96
N ASN A 210 -16.78 6.36 51.89
CA ASN A 210 -17.73 5.76 52.80
C ASN A 210 -18.58 6.80 53.54
N GLU A 211 -19.86 6.50 53.70
CA GLU A 211 -20.59 6.53 54.97
C GLU A 211 -21.76 5.51 54.89
#